data_62b82661c3b65f80beab2a5f20ddcd1b
#
_entry.id   62b82661c3b65f80beab2a5f20ddcd1b
#
_cell.length_a   1.000
_cell.length_b   1.000
_cell.length_c   1.000
_cell.angle_alpha   90.00
_cell.angle_beta   90.00
_cell.angle_gamma   90.00
#
_symmetry.space_group_name_H-M   'P 1'
#
loop_
_entity.id
_entity.type
_entity.pdbx_description
1 polymer ?
#
loop_
_entity_poly.entity_id
_entity_poly.type
_entity_poly.pdbx_seq_one_letter_code
_entity_poly.pdbx_strand_id
1 'polypeptide(L)'
;MNIKMQGLEKSNNRVIKTCMEMILIVLAAYFNLTLIYLVFVMEIIGIIVKGKFSVNKLASIAVLSIVVPDNYTTIALVLLLGVYCFMLNRKMIINKPLLILMCIIIFSTIISFVPIINILFFLLFFSPVLILIGLLNKKEIFQLGEFVYAVKKLMMVELIATIVNFLKSLQGGVIGVYSDWSIGTFGDGQTAQFCIFAIFMTILSFYWYKQGKCSLANTIVWSVIIVSTNCWSMTTIAVMFAVLFWLPSLDSRHFRIVLIVIPVVVVAVVFSRFYIPDLIWNQIYKIFTDASFRMYRFAKLQVYQDTFFTIPGKDVKFLFFGNGAGYYNSRAALTCTGHYIQSYLDNFAESMSDYTRKYIYPQLTNAYYHGETDFGSVLYRPYSSVIAIMGETGLCGLAAFGVIFCKICKHKSKFSVALLGIFLGICFLENYLEYAKIVLLVFVLLLIFENARRENFNGNSF
;
A
#
# COMPACT_ATOMS: atom_id res chain seq x y z
N MET A 1 -5.51 46.24 23.17
CA MET A 1 -6.48 45.26 23.72
C MET A 1 -7.08 44.35 22.63
N ASN A 2 -7.50 44.89 21.47
CA ASN A 2 -8.12 44.09 20.38
C ASN A 2 -7.26 42.95 19.78
N ILE A 3 -5.93 43.11 19.66
CA ILE A 3 -5.04 42.11 19.10
C ILE A 3 -4.91 40.87 20.01
N LYS A 4 -4.89 41.05 21.34
CA LYS A 4 -4.89 39.93 22.28
C LYS A 4 -6.20 39.17 22.30
N MET A 5 -7.34 39.84 22.16
CA MET A 5 -8.66 39.18 22.07
C MET A 5 -8.80 38.35 20.83
N GLN A 6 -8.40 38.87 19.67
CA GLN A 6 -8.42 38.10 18.39
C GLN A 6 -7.48 36.89 18.43
N GLY A 7 -6.35 36.96 19.11
CA GLY A 7 -5.44 35.83 19.30
C GLY A 7 -6.04 34.74 20.20
N LEU A 8 -6.74 35.08 21.26
CA LEU A 8 -7.43 34.17 22.17
C LEU A 8 -8.63 33.49 21.50
N GLU A 9 -9.41 34.25 20.73
CA GLU A 9 -10.56 33.72 19.98
C GLU A 9 -10.13 32.72 18.89
N LYS A 10 -9.04 33.01 18.18
CA LYS A 10 -8.42 32.10 17.19
C LYS A 10 -7.86 30.84 17.83
N SER A 11 -7.31 30.94 19.04
CA SER A 11 -6.81 29.80 19.83
C SER A 11 -7.96 28.92 20.28
N ASN A 12 -9.02 29.48 20.85
CA ASN A 12 -10.19 28.76 21.32
C ASN A 12 -10.92 28.03 20.18
N ASN A 13 -11.10 28.67 19.03
CA ASN A 13 -11.72 28.03 17.86
C ASN A 13 -10.91 26.84 17.33
N ARG A 14 -9.57 26.89 17.43
CA ARG A 14 -8.72 25.74 17.08
C ARG A 14 -8.88 24.58 18.06
N VAL A 15 -8.91 24.87 19.35
CA VAL A 15 -9.09 23.83 20.39
C VAL A 15 -10.44 23.16 20.22
N ILE A 16 -11.53 23.95 20.09
CA ILE A 16 -12.88 23.42 19.88
C ILE A 16 -12.93 22.53 18.64
N LYS A 17 -12.39 22.98 17.50
CA LYS A 17 -12.33 22.16 16.26
C LYS A 17 -11.61 20.83 16.50
N THR A 18 -10.43 20.88 17.14
CA THR A 18 -9.64 19.66 17.42
C THR A 18 -10.39 18.70 18.35
N CYS A 19 -11.06 19.20 19.38
CA CYS A 19 -11.88 18.37 20.27
C CYS A 19 -13.06 17.73 19.53
N MET A 20 -13.78 18.47 18.67
CA MET A 20 -14.87 17.93 17.87
C MET A 20 -14.37 16.82 16.93
N GLU A 21 -13.25 17.03 16.26
CA GLU A 21 -12.64 16.01 15.40
C GLU A 21 -12.27 14.75 16.17
N MET A 22 -11.65 14.89 17.34
CA MET A 22 -11.31 13.76 18.21
C MET A 22 -12.56 12.97 18.62
N ILE A 23 -13.62 13.67 19.04
CA ILE A 23 -14.89 13.04 19.41
C ILE A 23 -15.47 12.28 18.21
N LEU A 24 -15.50 12.88 17.02
CA LEU A 24 -16.00 12.25 15.80
C LEU A 24 -15.19 11.01 15.41
N ILE A 25 -13.87 11.06 15.55
CA ILE A 25 -12.99 9.89 15.28
C ILE A 25 -13.29 8.76 16.26
N VAL A 26 -13.45 9.07 17.55
CA VAL A 26 -13.82 8.08 18.57
C VAL A 26 -15.18 7.47 18.27
N LEU A 27 -16.18 8.28 17.94
CA LEU A 27 -17.51 7.80 17.58
C LEU A 27 -17.49 6.96 16.30
N ALA A 28 -16.71 7.38 15.30
CA ALA A 28 -16.54 6.64 14.06
C ALA A 28 -15.93 5.25 14.29
N ALA A 29 -14.84 5.19 15.03
CA ALA A 29 -14.13 3.93 15.30
C ALA A 29 -14.95 2.99 16.21
N TYR A 30 -15.74 3.55 17.15
CA TYR A 30 -16.53 2.74 18.09
C TYR A 30 -17.84 2.24 17.50
N PHE A 31 -18.60 3.10 16.82
CA PHE A 31 -19.97 2.79 16.35
C PHE A 31 -20.03 2.45 14.86
N ASN A 32 -19.55 3.34 14.00
CA ASN A 32 -19.67 3.16 12.55
C ASN A 32 -18.60 3.98 11.81
N LEU A 33 -17.71 3.29 11.11
CA LEU A 33 -16.62 3.92 10.34
C LEU A 33 -17.11 4.91 9.28
N THR A 34 -18.37 4.84 8.82
CA THR A 34 -18.90 5.84 7.88
C THR A 34 -18.90 7.26 8.45
N LEU A 35 -18.92 7.44 9.77
CA LEU A 35 -18.81 8.76 10.38
C LEU A 35 -17.44 9.43 10.12
N ILE A 36 -16.42 8.69 9.71
CA ILE A 36 -15.12 9.25 9.33
C ILE A 36 -15.24 10.19 8.12
N TYR A 37 -16.25 9.99 7.25
CA TYR A 37 -16.52 10.92 6.15
C TYR A 37 -16.86 12.32 6.65
N LEU A 38 -17.49 12.47 7.80
CA LEU A 38 -17.75 13.79 8.40
C LEU A 38 -16.44 14.47 8.80
N VAL A 39 -15.51 13.72 9.41
CA VAL A 39 -14.17 14.25 9.74
C VAL A 39 -13.46 14.69 8.46
N PHE A 40 -13.51 13.86 7.43
CA PHE A 40 -12.90 14.15 6.14
C PHE A 40 -13.51 15.41 5.49
N VAL A 41 -14.84 15.55 5.48
CA VAL A 41 -15.53 16.73 4.96
C VAL A 41 -15.19 17.99 5.75
N MET A 42 -15.12 17.92 7.07
CA MET A 42 -14.69 19.04 7.92
C MET A 42 -13.27 19.51 7.60
N GLU A 43 -12.35 18.57 7.31
CA GLU A 43 -11.01 18.91 6.89
C GLU A 43 -10.98 19.55 5.49
N ILE A 44 -11.76 19.02 4.55
CA ILE A 44 -11.90 19.60 3.21
C ILE A 44 -12.38 21.07 3.31
N ILE A 45 -13.45 21.30 4.05
CA ILE A 45 -13.99 22.66 4.27
C ILE A 45 -12.90 23.54 4.90
N GLY A 46 -12.19 23.06 5.92
CA GLY A 46 -11.11 23.77 6.57
C GLY A 46 -9.94 24.12 5.65
N ILE A 47 -9.64 23.27 4.66
CA ILE A 47 -8.60 23.52 3.65
C ILE A 47 -9.08 24.54 2.60
N ILE A 48 -10.33 24.41 2.14
CA ILE A 48 -10.90 25.29 1.11
C ILE A 48 -11.07 26.73 1.62
N VAL A 49 -11.63 26.89 2.82
CA VAL A 49 -11.90 28.21 3.44
C VAL A 49 -10.62 29.02 3.68
N LYS A 50 -9.47 28.35 3.90
CA LYS A 50 -8.18 29.01 4.19
C LYS A 50 -7.54 29.75 2.99
N GLY A 51 -8.21 29.97 1.90
CA GLY A 51 -7.73 30.77 0.77
C GLY A 51 -7.89 30.09 -0.60
N LYS A 52 -7.22 30.62 -1.63
CA LYS A 52 -7.37 30.15 -3.03
C LYS A 52 -7.08 28.66 -3.18
N PHE A 53 -7.90 27.97 -3.97
CA PHE A 53 -7.70 26.57 -4.31
C PHE A 53 -6.37 26.39 -5.08
N SER A 54 -5.58 25.38 -4.70
CA SER A 54 -4.25 25.13 -5.27
C SER A 54 -3.97 23.64 -5.41
N VAL A 55 -2.98 23.27 -6.21
CA VAL A 55 -2.50 21.88 -6.35
C VAL A 55 -2.17 21.27 -4.98
N ASN A 56 -1.51 22.05 -4.12
CA ASN A 56 -1.11 21.58 -2.80
C ASN A 56 -2.30 21.27 -1.90
N LYS A 57 -3.34 22.07 -1.95
CA LYS A 57 -4.59 21.82 -1.21
C LYS A 57 -5.30 20.57 -1.71
N LEU A 58 -5.41 20.41 -3.03
CA LEU A 58 -6.00 19.20 -3.62
C LEU A 58 -5.18 17.94 -3.25
N ALA A 59 -3.85 18.05 -3.31
CA ALA A 59 -2.96 16.97 -2.91
C ALA A 59 -3.10 16.62 -1.41
N SER A 60 -3.23 17.63 -0.52
CA SER A 60 -3.47 17.40 0.90
C SER A 60 -4.83 16.73 1.16
N ILE A 61 -5.87 17.12 0.41
CA ILE A 61 -7.19 16.48 0.47
C ILE A 61 -7.08 15.01 0.01
N ALA A 62 -6.33 14.75 -1.09
CA ALA A 62 -6.11 13.39 -1.55
C ALA A 62 -5.38 12.54 -0.49
N VAL A 63 -4.37 13.09 0.21
CA VAL A 63 -3.69 12.39 1.31
C VAL A 63 -4.65 12.10 2.47
N LEU A 64 -5.47 13.07 2.86
CA LEU A 64 -6.45 12.88 3.93
C LEU A 64 -7.53 11.86 3.57
N SER A 65 -7.80 11.60 2.28
CA SER A 65 -8.75 10.56 1.90
C SER A 65 -8.30 9.14 2.25
N ILE A 66 -7.04 8.95 2.66
CA ILE A 66 -6.53 7.65 3.12
C ILE A 66 -7.28 7.16 4.37
N VAL A 67 -7.77 8.07 5.23
CA VAL A 67 -8.57 7.72 6.41
C VAL A 67 -9.98 7.21 6.08
N VAL A 68 -10.49 7.52 4.89
CA VAL A 68 -11.84 7.10 4.48
C VAL A 68 -11.83 5.59 4.22
N PRO A 69 -12.81 4.80 4.69
CA PRO A 69 -12.77 3.33 4.58
C PRO A 69 -12.66 2.81 3.13
N ASP A 70 -13.27 3.50 2.16
CA ASP A 70 -13.23 3.07 0.75
C ASP A 70 -11.96 3.52 0.02
N ASN A 71 -11.63 2.83 -1.08
CA ASN A 71 -10.50 3.20 -1.95
C ASN A 71 -10.93 4.11 -3.11
N TYR A 72 -12.22 4.16 -3.44
CA TYR A 72 -12.73 4.89 -4.61
C TYR A 72 -12.62 6.41 -4.43
N THR A 73 -12.85 6.91 -3.22
CA THR A 73 -12.63 8.32 -2.87
C THR A 73 -11.20 8.74 -3.15
N THR A 74 -10.21 7.92 -2.78
CA THR A 74 -8.80 8.20 -3.05
C THR A 74 -8.50 8.14 -4.55
N ILE A 75 -9.05 7.15 -5.28
CA ILE A 75 -8.93 7.05 -6.74
C ILE A 75 -9.44 8.34 -7.39
N ALA A 76 -10.66 8.76 -7.05
CA ALA A 76 -11.27 9.97 -7.63
C ALA A 76 -10.42 11.22 -7.39
N LEU A 77 -9.89 11.39 -6.18
CA LEU A 77 -9.07 12.55 -5.84
C LEU A 77 -7.69 12.53 -6.52
N VAL A 78 -7.08 11.36 -6.70
CA VAL A 78 -5.84 11.23 -7.47
C VAL A 78 -6.07 11.53 -8.95
N LEU A 79 -7.19 11.06 -9.52
CA LEU A 79 -7.58 11.39 -10.89
C LEU A 79 -7.79 12.92 -11.05
N LEU A 80 -8.52 13.54 -10.14
CA LEU A 80 -8.74 14.99 -10.14
C LEU A 80 -7.40 15.74 -10.00
N LEU A 81 -6.49 15.27 -9.15
CA LEU A 81 -5.16 15.85 -9.00
C LEU A 81 -4.37 15.75 -10.31
N GLY A 82 -4.42 14.61 -10.99
CA GLY A 82 -3.78 14.40 -12.30
C GLY A 82 -4.32 15.36 -13.36
N VAL A 83 -5.64 15.45 -13.49
CA VAL A 83 -6.31 16.36 -14.43
C VAL A 83 -5.96 17.83 -14.12
N TYR A 84 -6.04 18.23 -12.85
CA TYR A 84 -5.75 19.61 -12.43
C TYR A 84 -4.29 19.99 -12.72
N CYS A 85 -3.32 19.09 -12.42
CA CYS A 85 -1.92 19.32 -12.75
C CYS A 85 -1.69 19.41 -14.26
N PHE A 86 -2.37 18.59 -15.05
CA PHE A 86 -2.30 18.63 -16.52
C PHE A 86 -2.82 19.96 -17.07
N MET A 87 -3.97 20.43 -16.57
CA MET A 87 -4.58 21.70 -17.00
C MET A 87 -3.69 22.91 -16.69
N LEU A 88 -3.07 22.93 -15.49
CA LEU A 88 -2.19 24.02 -15.09
C LEU A 88 -0.89 24.08 -15.90
N ASN A 89 -0.27 22.94 -16.14
CA ASN A 89 1.08 22.94 -16.72
C ASN A 89 1.11 22.70 -18.23
N ARG A 90 0.00 22.32 -18.86
CA ARG A 90 -0.14 21.99 -20.30
C ARG A 90 1.00 21.13 -20.89
N LYS A 91 1.93 20.64 -20.06
CA LYS A 91 3.01 19.74 -20.44
C LYS A 91 2.67 18.36 -19.96
N MET A 92 2.84 17.38 -20.83
CA MET A 92 2.62 15.98 -20.49
C MET A 92 3.44 15.59 -19.26
N ILE A 93 2.77 15.04 -18.26
CA ILE A 93 3.35 14.41 -17.05
C ILE A 93 4.10 13.13 -17.45
N ILE A 94 3.95 12.72 -18.70
CA ILE A 94 4.42 11.45 -19.25
C ILE A 94 5.90 11.59 -19.64
N ASN A 95 6.75 10.76 -19.01
CA ASN A 95 8.13 10.60 -19.43
C ASN A 95 8.29 9.38 -20.37
N LYS A 96 9.45 9.28 -21.05
CA LYS A 96 9.70 8.20 -22.04
C LYS A 96 9.41 6.78 -21.50
N PRO A 97 9.88 6.37 -20.28
CA PRO A 97 9.57 5.02 -19.79
C PRO A 97 8.09 4.79 -19.50
N LEU A 98 7.38 5.80 -19.00
CA LEU A 98 5.95 5.71 -18.75
C LEU A 98 5.18 5.60 -20.08
N LEU A 99 5.62 6.35 -21.11
CA LEU A 99 5.06 6.24 -22.46
C LEU A 99 5.27 4.83 -23.03
N ILE A 100 6.47 4.28 -22.90
CA ILE A 100 6.78 2.90 -23.35
C ILE A 100 5.86 1.89 -22.64
N LEU A 101 5.70 2.01 -21.31
CA LEU A 101 4.80 1.14 -20.56
C LEU A 101 3.36 1.26 -21.07
N MET A 102 2.85 2.49 -21.29
CA MET A 102 1.51 2.71 -21.83
C MET A 102 1.35 2.08 -23.23
N CYS A 103 2.36 2.21 -24.11
CA CYS A 103 2.35 1.58 -25.41
C CYS A 103 2.30 0.04 -25.30
N ILE A 104 3.06 -0.55 -24.37
CA ILE A 104 3.02 -2.01 -24.13
C ILE A 104 1.63 -2.45 -23.65
N ILE A 105 1.05 -1.73 -22.69
CA ILE A 105 -0.30 -1.99 -22.17
C ILE A 105 -1.33 -1.95 -23.31
N ILE A 106 -1.32 -0.89 -24.12
CA ILE A 106 -2.24 -0.74 -25.26
C ILE A 106 -2.05 -1.87 -26.27
N PHE A 107 -0.80 -2.16 -26.64
CA PHE A 107 -0.48 -3.21 -27.60
C PHE A 107 -0.94 -4.59 -27.09
N SER A 108 -0.60 -4.94 -25.84
CA SER A 108 -1.05 -6.18 -25.21
C SER A 108 -2.59 -6.30 -25.21
N THR A 109 -3.28 -5.20 -24.89
CA THR A 109 -4.74 -5.15 -24.84
C THR A 109 -5.37 -5.39 -26.21
N ILE A 110 -4.82 -4.79 -27.26
CA ILE A 110 -5.32 -4.94 -28.63
C ILE A 110 -5.13 -6.37 -29.13
N ILE A 111 -3.92 -6.93 -29.00
CA ILE A 111 -3.62 -8.30 -29.50
C ILE A 111 -4.32 -9.41 -28.72
N SER A 112 -4.83 -9.09 -27.53
CA SER A 112 -5.57 -10.04 -26.68
C SER A 112 -7.08 -9.88 -26.81
N PHE A 113 -7.57 -8.94 -27.62
CA PHE A 113 -9.00 -8.66 -27.81
C PHE A 113 -9.73 -8.47 -26.47
N VAL A 114 -9.13 -7.72 -25.57
CA VAL A 114 -9.66 -7.52 -24.21
C VAL A 114 -11.02 -6.83 -24.26
N PRO A 115 -12.04 -7.33 -23.56
CA PRO A 115 -13.34 -6.68 -23.46
C PRO A 115 -13.26 -5.28 -22.87
N ILE A 116 -14.09 -4.36 -23.36
CA ILE A 116 -14.07 -2.95 -22.96
C ILE A 116 -14.27 -2.76 -21.43
N ILE A 117 -15.07 -3.63 -20.82
CA ILE A 117 -15.35 -3.57 -19.37
C ILE A 117 -14.08 -3.81 -18.56
N ASN A 118 -13.25 -4.76 -18.94
CA ASN A 118 -11.96 -5.04 -18.30
C ASN A 118 -11.01 -3.84 -18.42
N ILE A 119 -10.99 -3.20 -19.60
CA ILE A 119 -10.19 -2.00 -19.85
C ILE A 119 -10.63 -0.86 -18.94
N LEU A 120 -11.95 -0.63 -18.78
CA LEU A 120 -12.49 0.41 -17.95
C LEU A 120 -12.12 0.18 -16.46
N PHE A 121 -12.26 -1.04 -15.95
CA PHE A 121 -11.85 -1.36 -14.58
C PHE A 121 -10.32 -1.27 -14.41
N PHE A 122 -9.55 -1.70 -15.39
CA PHE A 122 -8.10 -1.54 -15.36
C PHE A 122 -7.71 -0.05 -15.27
N LEU A 123 -8.30 0.79 -16.12
CA LEU A 123 -8.07 2.23 -16.07
C LEU A 123 -8.48 2.83 -14.71
N LEU A 124 -9.60 2.37 -14.15
CA LEU A 124 -10.04 2.83 -12.84
C LEU A 124 -9.01 2.53 -11.73
N PHE A 125 -8.55 1.29 -11.64
CA PHE A 125 -7.67 0.86 -10.56
C PHE A 125 -6.19 1.20 -10.78
N PHE A 126 -5.72 1.22 -12.03
CA PHE A 126 -4.32 1.36 -12.37
C PHE A 126 -3.89 2.80 -12.70
N SER A 127 -4.82 3.66 -13.15
CA SER A 127 -4.52 5.05 -13.47
C SER A 127 -3.90 5.86 -12.30
N PRO A 128 -4.27 5.65 -11.01
CA PRO A 128 -3.59 6.33 -9.91
C PRO A 128 -2.08 6.12 -9.90
N VAL A 129 -1.62 4.89 -10.18
CA VAL A 129 -0.19 4.58 -10.28
C VAL A 129 0.48 5.38 -11.39
N LEU A 130 -0.10 5.37 -12.58
CA LEU A 130 0.46 6.07 -13.74
C LEU A 130 0.55 7.58 -13.49
N ILE A 131 -0.51 8.16 -12.92
CA ILE A 131 -0.57 9.59 -12.57
C ILE A 131 0.51 9.93 -11.53
N LEU A 132 0.59 9.18 -10.44
CA LEU A 132 1.53 9.45 -9.35
C LEU A 132 2.98 9.27 -9.79
N ILE A 133 3.29 8.27 -10.63
CA ILE A 133 4.62 8.12 -11.27
C ILE A 133 4.92 9.35 -12.14
N GLY A 134 3.95 9.81 -12.93
CA GLY A 134 4.09 11.03 -13.74
C GLY A 134 4.36 12.27 -12.90
N LEU A 135 3.64 12.43 -11.78
CA LEU A 135 3.78 13.56 -10.86
C LEU A 135 5.11 13.56 -10.09
N LEU A 136 5.72 12.40 -9.83
CA LEU A 136 7.07 12.33 -9.23
C LEU A 136 8.14 13.06 -10.06
N ASN A 137 7.95 13.17 -11.38
CA ASN A 137 8.86 13.92 -12.24
C ASN A 137 8.65 15.44 -12.12
N LYS A 138 7.56 15.90 -11.52
CA LYS A 138 7.15 17.30 -11.34
C LYS A 138 7.08 17.71 -9.87
N LYS A 139 7.91 17.11 -9.03
CA LYS A 139 7.94 17.32 -7.58
C LYS A 139 8.05 18.79 -7.15
N GLU A 140 8.53 19.68 -8.03
CA GLU A 140 8.69 21.12 -7.79
C GLU A 140 7.35 21.85 -7.62
N ILE A 141 6.25 21.26 -8.10
CA ILE A 141 4.90 21.82 -7.97
C ILE A 141 4.40 21.72 -6.54
N PHE A 142 4.94 20.79 -5.75
CA PHE A 142 4.43 20.43 -4.44
C PHE A 142 5.18 21.14 -3.31
N GLN A 143 4.43 21.75 -2.40
CA GLN A 143 4.96 22.34 -1.16
C GLN A 143 4.97 21.29 -0.05
N LEU A 144 6.16 21.03 0.49
CA LEU A 144 6.35 19.99 1.52
C LEU A 144 5.51 20.20 2.78
N GLY A 145 5.35 21.45 3.21
CA GLY A 145 4.65 21.78 4.46
C GLY A 145 3.22 21.27 4.52
N GLU A 146 2.49 21.34 3.39
CA GLU A 146 1.12 20.85 3.31
C GLU A 146 1.05 19.32 3.42
N PHE A 147 1.96 18.59 2.78
CA PHE A 147 2.04 17.14 2.92
C PHE A 147 2.40 16.68 4.33
N VAL A 148 3.38 17.33 4.96
CA VAL A 148 3.77 17.01 6.34
C VAL A 148 2.59 17.22 7.29
N TYR A 149 1.83 18.30 7.09
CA TYR A 149 0.62 18.56 7.86
C TYR A 149 -0.42 17.44 7.67
N ALA A 150 -0.73 17.11 6.42
CA ALA A 150 -1.72 16.08 6.09
C ALA A 150 -1.31 14.70 6.66
N VAL A 151 -0.04 14.32 6.55
CA VAL A 151 0.45 13.05 7.08
C VAL A 151 0.43 13.03 8.61
N LYS A 152 0.81 14.13 9.29
CA LYS A 152 0.70 14.19 10.76
C LYS A 152 -0.75 14.05 11.24
N LYS A 153 -1.68 14.66 10.50
CA LYS A 153 -3.12 14.54 10.79
C LYS A 153 -3.59 13.09 10.58
N LEU A 154 -3.19 12.48 9.47
CA LEU A 154 -3.46 11.08 9.17
C LEU A 154 -2.94 10.15 10.28
N MET A 155 -1.69 10.32 10.72
CA MET A 155 -1.11 9.55 11.84
C MET A 155 -1.93 9.70 13.11
N MET A 156 -2.39 10.91 13.42
CA MET A 156 -3.20 11.16 14.62
C MET A 156 -4.56 10.44 14.54
N VAL A 157 -5.24 10.54 13.40
CA VAL A 157 -6.55 9.89 13.19
C VAL A 157 -6.42 8.39 13.33
N GLU A 158 -5.45 7.78 12.66
CA GLU A 158 -5.23 6.34 12.68
C GLU A 158 -4.82 5.84 14.07
N LEU A 159 -4.02 6.60 14.81
CA LEU A 159 -3.63 6.25 16.17
C LEU A 159 -4.85 6.22 17.10
N ILE A 160 -5.69 7.25 17.05
CA ILE A 160 -6.91 7.33 17.89
C ILE A 160 -7.85 6.17 17.52
N ALA A 161 -8.10 5.95 16.23
CA ALA A 161 -8.96 4.86 15.77
C ALA A 161 -8.44 3.49 16.22
N THR A 162 -7.13 3.26 16.15
CA THR A 162 -6.50 2.03 16.63
C THR A 162 -6.69 1.80 18.12
N ILE A 163 -6.50 2.85 18.95
CA ILE A 163 -6.72 2.76 20.38
C ILE A 163 -8.19 2.43 20.70
N VAL A 164 -9.14 3.07 20.00
CA VAL A 164 -10.58 2.82 20.21
C VAL A 164 -10.94 1.40 19.79
N ASN A 165 -10.44 0.93 18.64
CA ASN A 165 -10.64 -0.44 18.17
C ASN A 165 -10.08 -1.47 19.16
N PHE A 166 -8.91 -1.20 19.73
CA PHE A 166 -8.32 -2.04 20.79
C PHE A 166 -9.22 -2.10 22.03
N LEU A 167 -9.67 -0.96 22.54
CA LEU A 167 -10.56 -0.91 23.71
C LEU A 167 -11.91 -1.63 23.45
N LYS A 168 -12.46 -1.47 22.25
CA LYS A 168 -13.68 -2.18 21.83
C LYS A 168 -13.48 -3.70 21.80
N SER A 169 -12.34 -4.16 21.30
CA SER A 169 -11.99 -5.58 21.26
C SER A 169 -11.75 -6.17 22.66
N LEU A 170 -11.18 -5.37 23.58
CA LEU A 170 -11.08 -5.73 25.00
C LEU A 170 -12.47 -5.96 25.64
N GLN A 171 -13.41 -5.04 25.40
CA GLN A 171 -14.78 -5.16 25.94
C GLN A 171 -15.53 -6.37 25.37
N GLY A 172 -15.30 -6.68 24.09
CA GLY A 172 -15.94 -7.82 23.41
C GLY A 172 -15.32 -9.18 23.75
N GLY A 173 -14.26 -9.24 24.55
CA GLY A 173 -13.54 -10.50 24.85
C GLY A 173 -12.85 -11.14 23.65
N VAL A 174 -12.70 -10.38 22.54
CA VAL A 174 -12.26 -10.89 21.23
C VAL A 174 -10.73 -10.72 21.04
N ILE A 175 -9.97 -10.49 22.09
CA ILE A 175 -8.50 -10.49 21.99
C ILE A 175 -8.02 -11.93 21.88
N GLY A 176 -8.03 -12.43 20.65
CA GLY A 176 -7.52 -13.74 20.28
C GLY A 176 -6.62 -13.65 19.06
N VAL A 177 -5.91 -14.73 18.79
CA VAL A 177 -4.92 -14.89 17.72
C VAL A 177 -5.50 -14.65 16.30
N TYR A 178 -6.82 -14.51 16.17
CA TYR A 178 -7.54 -14.47 14.89
C TYR A 178 -8.38 -13.20 14.67
N SER A 179 -8.29 -12.19 15.52
CA SER A 179 -9.14 -11.02 15.38
C SER A 179 -8.44 -9.87 14.66
N ASP A 180 -9.05 -9.40 13.59
CA ASP A 180 -8.67 -8.18 12.84
C ASP A 180 -9.01 -6.90 13.62
N TRP A 181 -8.60 -6.81 14.90
CA TRP A 181 -8.94 -5.69 15.76
C TRP A 181 -8.08 -4.44 15.53
N SER A 182 -6.88 -4.60 14.98
CA SER A 182 -5.96 -3.48 14.73
C SER A 182 -6.07 -3.05 13.28
N ILE A 183 -7.12 -2.33 12.95
CA ILE A 183 -7.47 -1.92 11.57
C ILE A 183 -7.49 -0.40 11.35
N GLY A 184 -7.32 0.40 12.41
CA GLY A 184 -7.45 1.87 12.30
C GLY A 184 -8.80 2.27 11.68
N THR A 185 -8.78 3.14 10.67
CA THR A 185 -9.97 3.52 9.89
C THR A 185 -10.11 2.75 8.58
N PHE A 186 -9.22 1.79 8.28
CA PHE A 186 -9.24 1.06 7.00
C PHE A 186 -10.45 0.15 6.82
N GLY A 187 -11.06 -0.30 7.92
CA GLY A 187 -12.28 -1.13 7.90
C GLY A 187 -11.99 -2.63 8.00
N ASP A 188 -13.05 -3.39 8.18
CA ASP A 188 -12.98 -4.84 8.40
C ASP A 188 -12.34 -5.55 7.19
N GLY A 189 -11.49 -6.53 7.47
CA GLY A 189 -10.74 -7.27 6.45
C GLY A 189 -9.60 -6.48 5.78
N GLN A 190 -9.28 -5.27 6.25
CA GLN A 190 -8.23 -4.42 5.70
C GLN A 190 -6.97 -4.37 6.59
N THR A 191 -6.81 -5.32 7.50
CA THR A 191 -5.69 -5.37 8.46
C THR A 191 -4.32 -5.34 7.78
N ALA A 192 -4.17 -6.03 6.63
CA ALA A 192 -2.92 -6.02 5.88
C ALA A 192 -2.56 -4.62 5.36
N GLN A 193 -3.54 -3.84 4.91
CA GLN A 193 -3.32 -2.46 4.44
C GLN A 193 -2.98 -1.53 5.59
N PHE A 194 -3.64 -1.70 6.73
CA PHE A 194 -3.30 -0.96 7.94
C PHE A 194 -1.90 -1.32 8.45
N CYS A 195 -1.49 -2.59 8.39
CA CYS A 195 -0.13 -3.03 8.69
C CYS A 195 0.90 -2.30 7.81
N ILE A 196 0.67 -2.22 6.50
CA ILE A 196 1.54 -1.49 5.57
C ILE A 196 1.60 -0.01 5.92
N PHE A 197 0.46 0.59 6.23
CA PHE A 197 0.42 1.96 6.71
C PHE A 197 1.29 2.14 7.97
N ALA A 198 1.15 1.28 8.96
CA ALA A 198 1.93 1.32 10.21
C ALA A 198 3.44 1.13 9.94
N ILE A 199 3.84 0.24 9.02
CA ILE A 199 5.23 0.07 8.57
C ILE A 199 5.77 1.39 8.00
N PHE A 200 5.01 2.03 7.13
CA PHE A 200 5.43 3.29 6.51
C PHE A 200 5.50 4.43 7.52
N MET A 201 4.59 4.48 8.50
CA MET A 201 4.64 5.45 9.60
C MET A 201 5.81 5.21 10.55
N THR A 202 6.20 3.95 10.76
CA THR A 202 7.42 3.61 11.52
C THR A 202 8.66 4.16 10.81
N ILE A 203 8.79 3.96 9.50
CA ILE A 203 9.91 4.47 8.70
C ILE A 203 9.96 6.00 8.75
N LEU A 204 8.81 6.65 8.59
CA LEU A 204 8.70 8.11 8.63
C LEU A 204 9.04 8.67 10.03
N SER A 205 8.53 8.04 11.08
CA SER A 205 8.83 8.44 12.47
C SER A 205 10.31 8.29 12.79
N PHE A 206 10.95 7.20 12.34
CA PHE A 206 12.37 6.99 12.48
C PHE A 206 13.19 8.02 11.67
N TYR A 207 12.75 8.35 10.47
CA TYR A 207 13.36 9.41 9.66
C TYR A 207 13.30 10.77 10.39
N TRP A 208 12.14 11.15 10.93
CA TRP A 208 12.00 12.39 11.72
C TRP A 208 12.79 12.37 13.02
N TYR A 209 12.89 11.21 13.69
CA TYR A 209 13.76 11.04 14.84
C TYR A 209 15.23 11.33 14.50
N LYS A 210 15.72 10.78 13.39
CA LYS A 210 17.10 11.05 12.90
C LYS A 210 17.35 12.52 12.57
N GLN A 211 16.30 13.29 12.29
CA GLN A 211 16.36 14.73 12.07
C GLN A 211 16.14 15.57 13.35
N GLY A 212 15.97 14.95 14.51
CA GLY A 212 15.65 15.64 15.75
C GLY A 212 14.24 16.28 15.80
N LYS A 213 13.36 15.94 14.85
CA LYS A 213 12.01 16.51 14.74
C LYS A 213 10.94 15.75 15.52
N CYS A 214 11.26 14.57 16.06
CA CYS A 214 10.34 13.66 16.73
C CYS A 214 11.07 12.83 17.78
N SER A 215 10.37 12.37 18.81
CA SER A 215 10.93 11.44 19.80
C SER A 215 10.96 10.00 19.25
N LEU A 216 11.89 9.19 19.76
CA LEU A 216 11.96 7.75 19.45
C LEU A 216 10.66 7.02 19.85
N ALA A 217 9.95 7.52 20.85
CA ALA A 217 8.68 6.96 21.31
C ALA A 217 7.65 6.81 20.17
N ASN A 218 7.57 7.76 19.24
CA ASN A 218 6.69 7.64 18.08
C ASN A 218 7.04 6.45 17.20
N THR A 219 8.31 6.18 16.98
CA THR A 219 8.75 5.00 16.21
C THR A 219 8.38 3.72 16.94
N ILE A 220 8.56 3.68 18.26
CA ILE A 220 8.19 2.51 19.08
C ILE A 220 6.68 2.28 19.02
N VAL A 221 5.85 3.31 19.16
CA VAL A 221 4.38 3.20 19.10
C VAL A 221 3.95 2.56 17.77
N TRP A 222 4.44 3.07 16.64
CA TRP A 222 4.08 2.50 15.34
C TRP A 222 4.62 1.08 15.14
N SER A 223 5.79 0.75 15.70
CA SER A 223 6.34 -0.62 15.69
C SER A 223 5.47 -1.59 16.51
N VAL A 224 4.95 -1.15 17.67
CA VAL A 224 4.01 -1.95 18.47
C VAL A 224 2.69 -2.17 17.70
N ILE A 225 2.20 -1.14 17.01
CA ILE A 225 1.00 -1.26 16.17
C ILE A 225 1.22 -2.29 15.06
N ILE A 226 2.39 -2.34 14.40
CA ILE A 226 2.70 -3.38 13.39
C ILE A 226 2.51 -4.79 13.99
N VAL A 227 3.08 -5.04 15.16
CA VAL A 227 2.95 -6.33 15.84
C VAL A 227 1.49 -6.65 16.16
N SER A 228 0.72 -5.63 16.57
CA SER A 228 -0.69 -5.79 16.92
C SER A 228 -1.60 -6.14 15.73
N THR A 229 -1.17 -5.88 14.49
CA THR A 229 -1.94 -6.25 13.29
C THR A 229 -1.91 -7.75 12.98
N ASN A 230 -1.04 -8.51 13.62
CA ASN A 230 -0.83 -9.95 13.36
C ASN A 230 -0.52 -10.31 11.89
N CYS A 231 -0.11 -9.35 11.07
CA CYS A 231 0.23 -9.53 9.64
C CYS A 231 1.71 -9.93 9.48
N TRP A 232 2.06 -11.15 9.90
CA TRP A 232 3.46 -11.63 9.96
C TRP A 232 4.18 -11.62 8.62
N SER A 233 3.50 -11.92 7.52
CA SER A 233 4.09 -11.91 6.17
C SER A 233 4.55 -10.52 5.75
N MET A 234 3.73 -9.49 5.97
CA MET A 234 4.07 -8.09 5.67
C MET A 234 5.18 -7.59 6.59
N THR A 235 5.10 -7.92 7.87
CA THR A 235 6.11 -7.56 8.88
C THR A 235 7.46 -8.20 8.54
N THR A 236 7.48 -9.47 8.15
CA THR A 236 8.72 -10.18 7.76
C THR A 236 9.39 -9.52 6.55
N ILE A 237 8.62 -9.17 5.52
CA ILE A 237 9.15 -8.43 4.36
C ILE A 237 9.72 -7.08 4.79
N ALA A 238 8.99 -6.33 5.61
CA ALA A 238 9.45 -5.03 6.07
C ALA A 238 10.77 -5.14 6.85
N VAL A 239 10.88 -6.11 7.75
CA VAL A 239 12.11 -6.37 8.53
C VAL A 239 13.25 -6.81 7.61
N MET A 240 12.99 -7.73 6.68
CA MET A 240 14.02 -8.22 5.75
C MET A 240 14.59 -7.08 4.90
N PHE A 241 13.74 -6.25 4.31
CA PHE A 241 14.20 -5.10 3.53
C PHE A 241 14.83 -4.01 4.40
N ALA A 242 14.32 -3.75 5.60
CA ALA A 242 14.95 -2.82 6.54
C ALA A 242 16.37 -3.28 6.89
N VAL A 243 16.57 -4.56 7.18
CA VAL A 243 17.87 -5.14 7.44
C VAL A 243 18.79 -5.02 6.22
N LEU A 244 18.34 -5.40 5.03
CA LEU A 244 19.13 -5.32 3.79
C LEU A 244 19.60 -3.89 3.46
N PHE A 245 18.73 -2.88 3.66
CA PHE A 245 19.07 -1.49 3.32
C PHE A 245 19.83 -0.77 4.42
N TRP A 246 19.71 -1.15 5.68
CA TRP A 246 20.41 -0.50 6.79
C TRP A 246 21.70 -1.22 7.21
N LEU A 247 21.81 -2.54 7.00
CA LEU A 247 23.03 -3.30 7.30
C LEU A 247 24.30 -2.67 6.70
N PRO A 248 24.33 -2.26 5.41
CA PRO A 248 25.51 -1.64 4.82
C PRO A 248 25.82 -0.24 5.35
N SER A 249 24.91 0.38 6.11
CA SER A 249 25.08 1.73 6.66
C SER A 249 25.41 1.74 8.15
N LEU A 250 25.53 0.56 8.76
CA LEU A 250 25.86 0.43 10.16
C LEU A 250 27.35 0.57 10.37
N ASP A 251 27.75 1.37 11.37
CA ASP A 251 29.13 1.39 11.85
C ASP A 251 29.56 -0.03 12.26
N SER A 252 30.88 -0.30 12.23
CA SER A 252 31.45 -1.61 12.55
C SER A 252 30.97 -2.21 13.90
N ARG A 253 30.55 -1.37 14.82
CA ARG A 253 29.99 -1.78 16.13
C ARG A 253 28.56 -2.32 15.99
N HIS A 254 27.71 -1.63 15.24
CA HIS A 254 26.32 -2.07 14.99
C HIS A 254 26.26 -3.29 14.07
N PHE A 255 27.16 -3.38 13.09
CA PHE A 255 27.31 -4.56 12.25
C PHE A 255 27.64 -5.82 13.07
N ARG A 256 28.52 -5.71 14.08
CA ARG A 256 28.83 -6.82 14.99
C ARG A 256 27.60 -7.24 15.82
N ILE A 257 26.78 -6.30 16.27
CA ILE A 257 25.55 -6.62 17.01
C ILE A 257 24.59 -7.40 16.11
N VAL A 258 24.39 -6.98 14.86
CA VAL A 258 23.52 -7.68 13.91
C VAL A 258 24.06 -9.07 13.57
N LEU A 259 25.38 -9.22 13.41
CA LEU A 259 26.05 -10.52 13.22
C LEU A 259 25.87 -11.48 14.42
N ILE A 260 25.66 -10.95 15.62
CA ILE A 260 25.36 -11.77 16.81
C ILE A 260 23.84 -12.05 16.87
N VAL A 261 22.99 -11.08 16.56
CA VAL A 261 21.53 -11.23 16.63
C VAL A 261 21.01 -12.23 15.58
N ILE A 262 21.56 -12.21 14.37
CA ILE A 262 21.13 -13.16 13.31
C ILE A 262 21.33 -14.61 13.73
N PRO A 263 22.53 -15.06 14.18
CA PRO A 263 22.71 -16.43 14.69
C PRO A 263 21.80 -16.74 15.89
N VAL A 264 21.59 -15.80 16.81
CA VAL A 264 20.69 -15.99 17.96
C VAL A 264 19.25 -16.22 17.49
N VAL A 265 18.77 -15.43 16.51
CA VAL A 265 17.44 -15.64 15.92
C VAL A 265 17.37 -16.96 15.17
N VAL A 266 18.38 -17.32 14.39
CA VAL A 266 18.45 -18.62 13.71
C VAL A 266 18.45 -19.77 14.71
N VAL A 267 19.24 -19.67 15.76
CA VAL A 267 19.27 -20.64 16.86
C VAL A 267 17.90 -20.69 17.55
N ALA A 268 17.28 -19.57 17.86
CA ALA A 268 15.94 -19.53 18.44
C ALA A 268 14.89 -20.17 17.52
N VAL A 269 14.95 -19.92 16.20
CA VAL A 269 14.10 -20.58 15.20
C VAL A 269 14.36 -22.08 15.14
N VAL A 270 15.62 -22.53 15.17
CA VAL A 270 15.98 -23.95 15.19
C VAL A 270 15.56 -24.62 16.51
N PHE A 271 15.77 -23.95 17.66
CA PHE A 271 15.31 -24.43 18.95
C PHE A 271 13.77 -24.41 19.07
N SER A 272 13.09 -23.50 18.41
CA SER A 272 11.62 -23.50 18.36
C SER A 272 11.06 -24.75 17.69
N ARG A 273 11.87 -25.48 16.90
CA ARG A 273 11.51 -26.80 16.39
C ARG A 273 11.11 -27.79 17.49
N PHE A 274 11.70 -27.67 18.69
CA PHE A 274 11.37 -28.51 19.81
C PHE A 274 10.12 -28.10 20.59
N TYR A 275 9.66 -26.85 20.37
CA TYR A 275 8.51 -26.27 21.07
C TYR A 275 7.35 -25.90 20.12
N ILE A 276 7.61 -25.76 18.81
CA ILE A 276 6.58 -25.55 17.81
C ILE A 276 6.02 -26.92 17.40
N PRO A 277 4.71 -27.10 17.40
CA PRO A 277 4.08 -28.36 16.99
C PRO A 277 4.64 -28.86 15.65
N ASP A 278 4.83 -30.18 15.53
CA ASP A 278 5.22 -30.83 14.27
C ASP A 278 4.36 -30.42 13.06
N LEU A 279 3.17 -29.93 13.33
CA LEU A 279 2.24 -29.38 12.36
C LEU A 279 2.86 -28.27 11.50
N ILE A 280 3.63 -27.32 12.07
CA ILE A 280 4.20 -26.18 11.31
C ILE A 280 5.38 -26.66 10.46
N TRP A 281 6.23 -27.51 11.00
CA TRP A 281 7.36 -28.06 10.26
C TRP A 281 6.91 -29.00 9.14
N ASN A 282 5.87 -29.81 9.37
CA ASN A 282 5.24 -30.62 8.34
C ASN A 282 4.62 -29.75 7.24
N GLN A 283 4.03 -28.62 7.57
CA GLN A 283 3.52 -27.68 6.56
C GLN A 283 4.65 -27.09 5.71
N ILE A 284 5.75 -26.64 6.35
CA ILE A 284 6.93 -26.13 5.63
C ILE A 284 7.50 -27.21 4.71
N TYR A 285 7.66 -28.44 5.19
CA TYR A 285 8.13 -29.55 4.38
C TYR A 285 7.21 -29.84 3.18
N LYS A 286 5.91 -29.89 3.40
CA LYS A 286 4.90 -30.11 2.36
C LYS A 286 4.87 -29.00 1.30
N ILE A 287 5.21 -27.75 1.64
CA ILE A 287 5.35 -26.66 0.65
C ILE A 287 6.36 -27.02 -0.45
N PHE A 288 7.43 -27.69 -0.09
CA PHE A 288 8.50 -28.05 -1.04
C PHE A 288 8.27 -29.39 -1.72
N THR A 289 7.59 -30.34 -1.08
CA THR A 289 7.49 -31.74 -1.53
C THR A 289 6.15 -32.13 -2.12
N ASP A 290 5.06 -31.44 -1.75
CA ASP A 290 3.70 -31.82 -2.11
C ASP A 290 3.02 -30.77 -2.98
N ALA A 291 2.81 -31.07 -4.26
CA ALA A 291 2.16 -30.18 -5.21
C ALA A 291 0.68 -29.94 -4.87
N SER A 292 -0.03 -30.97 -4.38
CA SER A 292 -1.43 -30.86 -4.01
C SER A 292 -1.59 -30.00 -2.76
N PHE A 293 -0.68 -30.11 -1.81
CA PHE A 293 -0.64 -29.25 -0.63
C PHE A 293 -0.38 -27.78 -1.03
N ARG A 294 0.54 -27.50 -1.99
CA ARG A 294 0.76 -26.15 -2.51
C ARG A 294 -0.51 -25.58 -3.16
N MET A 295 -1.16 -26.32 -4.00
CA MET A 295 -2.40 -25.89 -4.65
C MET A 295 -3.50 -25.56 -3.65
N TYR A 296 -3.57 -26.36 -2.56
CA TYR A 296 -4.61 -26.21 -1.56
C TYR A 296 -4.30 -25.12 -0.52
N ARG A 297 -3.03 -25.02 -0.07
CA ARG A 297 -2.62 -24.15 1.04
C ARG A 297 -1.84 -22.91 0.60
N PHE A 298 -1.25 -22.90 -0.60
CA PHE A 298 -0.40 -21.84 -1.11
C PHE A 298 -0.73 -21.56 -2.59
N ALA A 299 -1.99 -21.30 -2.87
CA ALA A 299 -2.49 -21.01 -4.22
C ALA A 299 -1.63 -19.97 -4.96
N LYS A 300 -1.13 -18.98 -4.26
CA LYS A 300 -0.24 -17.95 -4.81
C LYS A 300 1.03 -18.54 -5.44
N LEU A 301 1.69 -19.51 -4.79
CA LEU A 301 2.90 -20.11 -5.35
C LEU A 301 2.59 -20.89 -6.64
N GLN A 302 1.45 -21.57 -6.70
CA GLN A 302 1.01 -22.24 -7.93
C GLN A 302 0.75 -21.22 -9.03
N VAL A 303 0.07 -20.12 -8.73
CA VAL A 303 -0.18 -19.06 -9.72
C VAL A 303 1.12 -18.40 -10.19
N TYR A 304 2.13 -18.23 -9.32
CA TYR A 304 3.46 -17.79 -9.74
C TYR A 304 4.10 -18.80 -10.71
N GLN A 305 4.08 -20.07 -10.37
CA GLN A 305 4.61 -21.13 -11.25
C GLN A 305 3.92 -21.14 -12.60
N ASP A 306 2.59 -21.02 -12.62
CA ASP A 306 1.82 -21.02 -13.87
C ASP A 306 2.09 -19.77 -14.70
N THR A 307 2.14 -18.59 -14.07
CA THR A 307 2.35 -17.32 -14.75
C THR A 307 3.75 -17.18 -15.36
N PHE A 308 4.78 -17.66 -14.65
CA PHE A 308 6.18 -17.45 -15.06
C PHE A 308 6.76 -18.61 -15.87
N PHE A 309 6.19 -19.82 -15.76
CA PHE A 309 6.78 -21.02 -16.37
C PHE A 309 5.77 -21.82 -17.21
N THR A 310 4.60 -22.18 -16.66
CA THR A 310 3.68 -23.12 -17.32
C THR A 310 3.03 -22.49 -18.57
N ILE A 311 2.49 -21.28 -18.45
CA ILE A 311 1.83 -20.59 -19.57
C ILE A 311 2.86 -20.09 -20.59
N PRO A 312 3.96 -19.41 -20.18
CA PRO A 312 5.01 -18.98 -21.10
C PRO A 312 5.63 -20.11 -21.91
N GLY A 313 5.76 -21.31 -21.33
CA GLY A 313 6.25 -22.49 -22.03
C GLY A 313 5.33 -23.00 -23.15
N LYS A 314 4.07 -22.54 -23.17
CA LYS A 314 3.05 -22.95 -24.17
C LYS A 314 2.65 -21.82 -25.12
N ASP A 315 2.79 -20.57 -24.68
CA ASP A 315 2.37 -19.36 -25.40
C ASP A 315 3.44 -18.27 -25.34
N VAL A 316 4.17 -18.11 -26.43
CA VAL A 316 5.22 -17.08 -26.60
C VAL A 316 4.64 -15.67 -26.56
N LYS A 317 3.40 -15.47 -27.05
CA LYS A 317 2.69 -14.19 -26.97
C LYS A 317 2.49 -13.81 -25.50
N PHE A 318 2.01 -14.74 -24.68
CA PHE A 318 1.83 -14.52 -23.24
C PHE A 318 3.16 -14.18 -22.56
N LEU A 319 4.25 -14.85 -22.92
CA LEU A 319 5.58 -14.59 -22.37
C LEU A 319 5.99 -13.12 -22.56
N PHE A 320 5.85 -12.56 -23.76
CA PHE A 320 6.35 -11.22 -24.06
C PHE A 320 5.32 -10.12 -23.79
N PHE A 321 4.04 -10.35 -24.04
CA PHE A 321 3.00 -9.32 -24.02
C PHE A 321 1.85 -9.62 -23.05
N GLY A 322 1.82 -10.79 -22.45
CA GLY A 322 0.75 -11.16 -21.52
C GLY A 322 -0.61 -11.37 -22.21
N ASN A 323 -1.65 -11.22 -21.42
CA ASN A 323 -3.03 -11.47 -21.79
C ASN A 323 -3.88 -10.20 -21.93
N GLY A 324 -3.26 -9.01 -21.81
CA GLY A 324 -3.93 -7.71 -21.92
C GLY A 324 -4.42 -7.15 -20.59
N ALA A 325 -4.56 -5.85 -20.56
CA ALA A 325 -4.88 -5.07 -19.37
C ALA A 325 -6.24 -5.45 -18.76
N GLY A 326 -6.24 -5.76 -17.45
CA GLY A 326 -7.47 -6.15 -16.75
C GLY A 326 -8.02 -7.52 -17.14
N TYR A 327 -7.19 -8.41 -17.70
CA TYR A 327 -7.68 -9.67 -18.28
C TYR A 327 -6.96 -10.94 -17.79
N TYR A 328 -6.14 -10.81 -16.70
CA TYR A 328 -5.47 -11.98 -16.12
C TYR A 328 -5.62 -12.06 -14.60
N ASN A 329 -4.88 -11.26 -13.83
CA ASN A 329 -4.85 -11.33 -12.36
C ASN A 329 -4.79 -9.95 -11.68
N SER A 330 -4.97 -8.87 -12.43
CA SER A 330 -5.16 -7.55 -11.84
C SER A 330 -6.47 -7.48 -11.03
N ARG A 331 -6.59 -6.48 -10.19
CA ARG A 331 -7.84 -6.22 -9.48
C ARG A 331 -9.02 -6.05 -10.44
N ALA A 332 -8.77 -5.46 -11.61
CA ALA A 332 -9.75 -5.35 -12.67
C ALA A 332 -10.22 -6.72 -13.17
N ALA A 333 -9.26 -7.59 -13.53
CA ALA A 333 -9.56 -8.95 -13.99
C ALA A 333 -10.33 -9.74 -12.93
N LEU A 334 -9.90 -9.66 -11.67
CA LEU A 334 -10.52 -10.36 -10.55
C LEU A 334 -11.94 -9.84 -10.25
N THR A 335 -12.18 -8.53 -10.35
CA THR A 335 -13.53 -7.95 -10.24
C THR A 335 -14.45 -8.49 -11.34
N CYS A 336 -13.95 -8.63 -12.57
CA CYS A 336 -14.69 -9.20 -13.70
C CYS A 336 -14.96 -10.71 -13.58
N THR A 337 -14.40 -11.42 -12.59
CA THR A 337 -14.75 -12.82 -12.30
C THR A 337 -16.05 -12.96 -11.52
N GLY A 338 -16.57 -11.90 -10.92
CA GLY A 338 -17.74 -11.92 -10.03
C GLY A 338 -17.49 -12.55 -8.65
N HIS A 339 -16.25 -12.96 -8.35
CA HIS A 339 -15.90 -13.65 -7.10
C HIS A 339 -14.81 -12.97 -6.26
N TYR A 340 -14.33 -11.80 -6.70
CA TYR A 340 -13.21 -11.16 -6.04
C TYR A 340 -13.59 -10.44 -4.74
N ILE A 341 -14.68 -9.71 -4.78
CA ILE A 341 -15.22 -8.96 -3.64
C ILE A 341 -16.74 -9.07 -3.76
N GLN A 342 -17.45 -9.35 -2.68
CA GLN A 342 -18.91 -9.22 -2.62
C GLN A 342 -19.29 -7.74 -2.77
N SER A 343 -19.11 -7.20 -3.96
CA SER A 343 -19.37 -5.80 -4.27
C SER A 343 -20.53 -5.70 -5.24
N TYR A 344 -21.19 -4.54 -5.25
CA TYR A 344 -22.22 -4.21 -6.26
C TYR A 344 -21.71 -4.31 -7.72
N LEU A 345 -20.41 -4.44 -7.90
CA LEU A 345 -19.75 -4.61 -9.21
C LEU A 345 -19.77 -6.06 -9.70
N ASP A 346 -20.00 -7.04 -8.82
CA ASP A 346 -20.05 -8.47 -9.16
C ASP A 346 -21.14 -8.80 -10.21
N ASN A 347 -22.15 -7.93 -10.32
CA ASN A 347 -23.24 -8.08 -11.28
C ASN A 347 -22.87 -7.58 -12.70
N PHE A 348 -21.69 -7.00 -12.91
CA PHE A 348 -21.40 -6.31 -14.17
C PHE A 348 -20.73 -7.16 -15.24
N ALA A 349 -20.11 -8.29 -14.93
CA ALA A 349 -19.58 -9.10 -16.03
C ALA A 349 -18.94 -10.43 -15.62
N GLU A 350 -19.42 -11.50 -16.15
CA GLU A 350 -18.63 -12.70 -16.39
C GLU A 350 -17.69 -12.46 -17.59
N SER A 351 -16.68 -11.63 -17.42
CA SER A 351 -15.66 -11.38 -18.45
C SER A 351 -14.31 -11.90 -17.99
N MET A 352 -14.04 -13.15 -18.32
CA MET A 352 -12.78 -13.83 -17.99
C MET A 352 -12.07 -14.32 -19.25
N SER A 353 -10.76 -14.19 -19.29
CA SER A 353 -9.94 -14.89 -20.28
C SER A 353 -9.87 -16.38 -20.00
N ASP A 354 -9.51 -17.17 -21.02
CA ASP A 354 -9.29 -18.60 -20.83
C ASP A 354 -8.15 -18.89 -19.85
N TYR A 355 -7.11 -18.04 -19.81
CA TYR A 355 -6.03 -18.16 -18.84
C TYR A 355 -6.51 -17.85 -17.43
N THR A 356 -7.29 -16.78 -17.23
CA THR A 356 -7.89 -16.46 -15.93
C THR A 356 -8.80 -17.56 -15.45
N ARG A 357 -9.68 -18.06 -16.33
CA ARG A 357 -10.60 -19.16 -16.04
C ARG A 357 -9.88 -20.44 -15.64
N LYS A 358 -8.76 -20.75 -16.30
CA LYS A 358 -8.02 -22.00 -16.08
C LYS A 358 -7.08 -21.96 -14.89
N TYR A 359 -6.36 -20.84 -14.66
CA TYR A 359 -5.24 -20.79 -13.73
C TYR A 359 -5.50 -19.92 -12.49
N ILE A 360 -6.41 -18.95 -12.57
CA ILE A 360 -6.71 -18.02 -11.47
C ILE A 360 -8.04 -18.34 -10.79
N TYR A 361 -9.09 -18.46 -11.59
CA TYR A 361 -10.45 -18.65 -11.10
C TYR A 361 -10.64 -19.88 -10.18
N PRO A 362 -10.06 -21.06 -10.46
CA PRO A 362 -10.15 -22.19 -9.54
C PRO A 362 -9.56 -21.91 -8.16
N GLN A 363 -8.52 -21.09 -8.09
CA GLN A 363 -7.90 -20.70 -6.82
C GLN A 363 -8.76 -19.71 -6.03
N LEU A 364 -9.53 -18.86 -6.74
CA LEU A 364 -10.50 -17.95 -6.10
C LEU A 364 -11.67 -18.74 -5.51
N THR A 365 -12.24 -19.64 -6.28
CA THR A 365 -13.42 -20.41 -5.88
C THR A 365 -13.11 -21.44 -4.81
N ASN A 366 -11.98 -22.14 -4.88
CA ASN A 366 -11.53 -23.05 -3.82
C ASN A 366 -11.34 -22.32 -2.51
N ALA A 367 -10.74 -21.14 -2.53
CA ALA A 367 -10.59 -20.30 -1.36
C ALA A 367 -11.95 -19.91 -0.75
N TYR A 368 -12.94 -19.61 -1.57
CA TYR A 368 -14.26 -19.13 -1.12
C TYR A 368 -15.15 -20.26 -0.58
N TYR A 369 -15.08 -21.47 -1.16
CA TYR A 369 -16.03 -22.55 -0.85
C TYR A 369 -15.61 -23.48 0.30
N HIS A 370 -14.33 -23.50 0.69
CA HIS A 370 -13.89 -24.44 1.72
C HIS A 370 -14.08 -23.99 3.17
N GLY A 371 -14.62 -22.78 3.42
CA GLY A 371 -15.12 -22.33 4.73
C GLY A 371 -14.13 -22.43 5.92
N GLU A 372 -12.87 -22.72 5.65
CA GLU A 372 -11.86 -22.90 6.69
C GLU A 372 -11.27 -21.57 7.14
N THR A 373 -11.00 -21.46 8.42
CA THR A 373 -10.48 -20.27 9.12
C THR A 373 -9.14 -19.76 8.60
N ASP A 374 -8.46 -20.52 7.77
CA ASP A 374 -7.16 -20.19 7.19
C ASP A 374 -7.20 -19.22 5.99
N PHE A 375 -8.38 -18.87 5.48
CA PHE A 375 -8.57 -18.02 4.30
C PHE A 375 -8.12 -16.56 4.47
N GLY A 376 -7.87 -16.13 5.70
CA GLY A 376 -7.30 -14.82 6.00
C GLY A 376 -5.84 -14.65 5.55
N SER A 377 -5.11 -15.73 5.30
CA SER A 377 -3.70 -15.65 4.97
C SER A 377 -3.46 -15.06 3.57
N VAL A 378 -2.57 -14.07 3.50
CA VAL A 378 -2.10 -13.44 2.25
C VAL A 378 -1.51 -14.47 1.26
N LEU A 379 -1.03 -15.61 1.73
CA LEU A 379 -0.44 -16.67 0.90
C LEU A 379 -1.49 -17.54 0.18
N TYR A 380 -2.73 -17.55 0.64
CA TYR A 380 -3.83 -18.29 0.02
C TYR A 380 -4.38 -17.61 -1.22
N ARG A 381 -4.51 -16.30 -1.17
CA ARG A 381 -5.15 -15.54 -2.23
C ARG A 381 -4.20 -15.43 -3.43
N PRO A 382 -4.66 -15.68 -4.67
CA PRO A 382 -3.81 -15.64 -5.86
C PRO A 382 -3.32 -14.23 -6.24
N TYR A 383 -3.62 -13.21 -5.43
CA TYR A 383 -3.37 -11.82 -5.74
C TYR A 383 -1.89 -11.45 -5.62
N SER A 384 -1.36 -10.78 -6.63
CA SER A 384 -0.02 -10.17 -6.61
C SER A 384 0.10 -9.17 -7.75
N SER A 385 0.62 -7.98 -7.45
CA SER A 385 0.91 -6.99 -8.50
C SER A 385 1.95 -7.48 -9.52
N VAL A 386 2.90 -8.31 -9.09
CA VAL A 386 3.92 -8.87 -9.99
C VAL A 386 3.31 -9.90 -10.93
N ILE A 387 2.44 -10.76 -10.43
CA ILE A 387 1.67 -11.70 -11.27
C ILE A 387 0.77 -10.94 -12.23
N ALA A 388 0.09 -9.89 -11.78
CA ALA A 388 -0.77 -9.07 -12.61
C ALA A 388 0.01 -8.41 -13.76
N ILE A 389 1.15 -7.76 -13.47
CA ILE A 389 1.99 -7.14 -14.50
C ILE A 389 2.50 -8.19 -15.49
N MET A 390 3.07 -9.29 -15.00
CA MET A 390 3.59 -10.35 -15.86
C MET A 390 2.48 -10.98 -16.70
N GLY A 391 1.35 -11.30 -16.08
CA GLY A 391 0.24 -11.96 -16.76
C GLY A 391 -0.51 -11.08 -17.75
N GLU A 392 -0.53 -9.76 -17.55
CA GLU A 392 -1.26 -8.83 -18.42
C GLU A 392 -0.38 -8.13 -19.45
N THR A 393 0.91 -7.95 -19.19
CA THR A 393 1.81 -7.20 -20.08
C THR A 393 3.10 -7.95 -20.43
N GLY A 394 3.26 -9.17 -19.91
CA GLY A 394 4.39 -10.04 -20.17
C GLY A 394 5.72 -9.49 -19.65
N LEU A 395 6.81 -10.09 -20.12
CA LEU A 395 8.18 -9.65 -19.80
C LEU A 395 8.46 -8.22 -20.25
N CYS A 396 7.85 -7.77 -21.36
CA CYS A 396 8.02 -6.39 -21.84
C CYS A 396 7.47 -5.38 -20.83
N GLY A 397 6.28 -5.62 -20.27
CA GLY A 397 5.70 -4.77 -19.23
C GLY A 397 6.48 -4.84 -17.93
N LEU A 398 6.88 -6.03 -17.50
CA LEU A 398 7.68 -6.20 -16.29
C LEU A 398 9.02 -5.48 -16.39
N ALA A 399 9.71 -5.58 -17.54
CA ALA A 399 10.95 -4.84 -17.80
C ALA A 399 10.75 -3.31 -17.81
N ALA A 400 9.65 -2.83 -18.44
CA ALA A 400 9.33 -1.41 -18.45
C ALA A 400 9.06 -0.88 -17.02
N PHE A 401 8.33 -1.63 -16.20
CA PHE A 401 8.16 -1.34 -14.78
C PHE A 401 9.49 -1.31 -14.02
N GLY A 402 10.34 -2.29 -14.25
CA GLY A 402 11.70 -2.34 -13.67
C GLY A 402 12.50 -1.09 -14.00
N VAL A 403 12.48 -0.65 -15.26
CA VAL A 403 13.17 0.58 -15.71
C VAL A 403 12.59 1.83 -15.01
N ILE A 404 11.26 1.93 -14.91
CA ILE A 404 10.61 3.04 -14.18
C ILE A 404 11.07 3.04 -12.73
N PHE A 405 11.03 1.88 -12.08
CA PHE A 405 11.41 1.72 -10.69
C PHE A 405 12.89 2.07 -10.46
N CYS A 406 13.79 1.56 -11.27
CA CYS A 406 15.22 1.91 -11.22
C CYS A 406 15.45 3.43 -11.39
N LYS A 407 14.69 4.09 -12.28
CA LYS A 407 14.75 5.54 -12.44
C LYS A 407 14.25 6.28 -11.20
N ILE A 408 13.19 5.80 -10.58
CA ILE A 408 12.69 6.37 -9.32
C ILE A 408 13.74 6.19 -8.22
N CYS A 409 14.40 5.05 -8.13
CA CYS A 409 15.46 4.78 -7.13
C CYS A 409 16.73 5.56 -7.36
N LYS A 410 17.05 5.92 -8.63
CA LYS A 410 18.30 6.60 -8.98
C LYS A 410 18.41 7.94 -8.25
N HIS A 411 19.54 8.15 -7.57
CA HIS A 411 19.84 9.36 -6.79
C HIS A 411 18.88 9.64 -5.61
N LYS A 412 18.20 8.62 -5.10
CA LYS A 412 17.30 8.74 -3.96
C LYS A 412 17.99 8.61 -2.60
N SER A 413 17.33 9.08 -1.55
CA SER A 413 17.78 8.88 -0.17
C SER A 413 17.72 7.39 0.21
N LYS A 414 18.54 6.97 1.19
CA LYS A 414 18.47 5.60 1.71
C LYS A 414 17.05 5.23 2.19
N PHE A 415 16.35 6.18 2.80
CA PHE A 415 14.95 5.98 3.23
C PHE A 415 13.99 5.79 2.06
N SER A 416 14.17 6.55 0.97
CA SER A 416 13.36 6.38 -0.25
C SER A 416 13.58 5.00 -0.88
N VAL A 417 14.83 4.54 -0.95
CA VAL A 417 15.16 3.22 -1.51
C VAL A 417 14.61 2.10 -0.62
N ALA A 418 14.74 2.22 0.71
CA ALA A 418 14.17 1.26 1.66
C ALA A 418 12.63 1.19 1.53
N LEU A 419 11.95 2.36 1.51
CA LEU A 419 10.50 2.44 1.31
C LEU A 419 10.07 1.73 0.02
N LEU A 420 10.75 2.02 -1.09
CA LEU A 420 10.44 1.43 -2.39
C LEU A 420 10.72 -0.08 -2.41
N GLY A 421 11.82 -0.52 -1.79
CA GLY A 421 12.13 -1.95 -1.66
C GLY A 421 11.07 -2.71 -0.87
N ILE A 422 10.64 -2.17 0.27
CA ILE A 422 9.55 -2.73 1.08
C ILE A 422 8.25 -2.76 0.27
N PHE A 423 7.92 -1.67 -0.41
CA PHE A 423 6.71 -1.61 -1.24
C PHE A 423 6.72 -2.66 -2.36
N LEU A 424 7.86 -2.85 -3.05
CA LEU A 424 8.00 -3.92 -4.05
C LEU A 424 7.84 -5.30 -3.44
N GLY A 425 8.48 -5.55 -2.30
CA GLY A 425 8.33 -6.83 -1.59
C GLY A 425 6.86 -7.12 -1.23
N ILE A 426 6.12 -6.10 -0.81
CA ILE A 426 4.70 -6.20 -0.53
C ILE A 426 3.88 -6.46 -1.81
N CYS A 427 4.27 -5.87 -2.95
CA CYS A 427 3.64 -6.10 -4.25
C CYS A 427 3.79 -7.56 -4.76
N PHE A 428 4.77 -8.32 -4.27
CA PHE A 428 4.84 -9.77 -4.50
C PHE A 428 3.73 -10.52 -3.77
N LEU A 429 3.28 -10.01 -2.62
CA LEU A 429 2.27 -10.68 -1.81
C LEU A 429 0.84 -10.29 -2.16
N GLU A 430 0.60 -9.08 -2.68
CA GLU A 430 -0.74 -8.57 -2.95
C GLU A 430 -0.77 -7.54 -4.10
N ASN A 431 -1.98 -7.23 -4.60
CA ASN A 431 -2.19 -6.27 -5.69
C ASN A 431 -2.14 -4.79 -5.23
N TYR A 432 -1.10 -4.42 -4.47
CA TYR A 432 -1.02 -3.07 -3.87
C TYR A 432 -0.66 -1.97 -4.87
N LEU A 433 -0.18 -2.27 -6.07
CA LEU A 433 -0.06 -1.27 -7.13
C LEU A 433 -1.42 -0.71 -7.57
N GLU A 434 -2.49 -1.47 -7.41
CA GLU A 434 -3.85 -1.05 -7.75
C GLU A 434 -4.63 -0.50 -6.53
N TYR A 435 -3.92 -0.32 -5.40
CA TYR A 435 -4.48 0.26 -4.19
C TYR A 435 -4.07 1.73 -4.07
N ALA A 436 -4.94 2.62 -4.51
CA ALA A 436 -4.65 4.06 -4.60
C ALA A 436 -4.16 4.67 -3.29
N LYS A 437 -4.70 4.26 -2.14
CA LYS A 437 -4.26 4.71 -0.82
C LYS A 437 -2.80 4.40 -0.54
N ILE A 438 -2.38 3.16 -0.79
CA ILE A 438 -1.02 2.70 -0.53
C ILE A 438 -0.04 3.37 -1.50
N VAL A 439 -0.40 3.44 -2.79
CA VAL A 439 0.45 4.11 -3.80
C VAL A 439 0.57 5.60 -3.53
N LEU A 440 -0.51 6.27 -3.15
CA LEU A 440 -0.50 7.68 -2.77
C LEU A 440 0.39 7.90 -1.52
N LEU A 441 0.31 7.02 -0.54
CA LEU A 441 1.14 7.10 0.66
C LEU A 441 2.63 6.98 0.32
N VAL A 442 3.00 6.00 -0.53
CA VAL A 442 4.37 5.85 -1.03
C VAL A 442 4.84 7.11 -1.76
N PHE A 443 4.00 7.67 -2.63
CA PHE A 443 4.30 8.91 -3.36
C PHE A 443 4.60 10.07 -2.41
N VAL A 444 3.75 10.28 -1.41
CA VAL A 444 3.90 11.37 -0.43
C VAL A 444 5.17 11.19 0.41
N LEU A 445 5.44 9.98 0.87
CA LEU A 445 6.64 9.70 1.65
C LEU A 445 7.92 9.89 0.83
N LEU A 446 7.91 9.50 -0.45
CA LEU A 446 9.01 9.79 -1.37
C LEU A 446 9.27 11.30 -1.49
N LEU A 447 8.21 12.12 -1.61
CA LEU A 447 8.36 13.57 -1.66
C LEU A 447 8.94 14.13 -0.35
N ILE A 448 8.50 13.63 0.79
CA ILE A 448 9.00 14.05 2.12
C ILE A 448 10.50 13.71 2.26
N PHE A 449 10.91 12.49 1.91
CA PHE A 449 12.31 12.05 2.05
C PHE A 449 13.27 12.77 1.09
N GLU A 450 12.78 13.19 -0.07
CA GLU A 450 13.58 13.87 -1.11
C GLU A 450 13.80 15.36 -0.84
N ASN A 451 12.76 16.06 -0.38
CA ASN A 451 12.87 17.51 -0.17
C ASN A 451 13.75 17.87 1.04
N ALA A 452 13.70 17.08 2.10
CA ALA A 452 14.57 17.32 3.23
C ALA A 452 16.09 17.14 2.93
N ARG A 453 16.44 16.36 1.90
CA ARG A 453 17.81 16.28 1.42
C ARG A 453 18.26 17.61 0.80
N ARG A 454 17.39 18.33 0.11
CA ARG A 454 17.68 19.64 -0.48
C ARG A 454 17.89 20.72 0.58
N GLU A 455 17.10 20.72 1.66
CA GLU A 455 17.26 21.66 2.77
C GLU A 455 18.62 21.49 3.48
N ASN A 456 19.08 20.24 3.69
CA ASN A 456 20.39 19.97 4.28
C ASN A 456 21.57 20.34 3.34
N PHE A 457 21.41 20.30 2.04
CA PHE A 457 22.45 20.73 1.08
C PHE A 457 22.56 22.26 1.01
N ASN A 458 21.44 22.97 1.15
CA ASN A 458 21.40 24.43 1.10
C ASN A 458 21.73 25.07 2.46
N GLY A 459 21.61 24.33 3.58
CA GLY A 459 21.93 24.78 4.93
C GLY A 459 23.42 24.69 5.31
N ASN A 460 24.22 23.97 4.54
CA ASN A 460 25.68 23.87 4.77
C ASN A 460 26.51 24.89 3.98
N SER A 461 25.88 25.93 3.44
CA SER A 461 26.52 27.05 2.76
C SER A 461 26.48 28.35 3.60
N PHE A 462 26.54 28.22 4.96
CA PHE A 462 26.83 29.34 5.84
C PHE A 462 27.94 28.97 6.79
#